data_ce72d92db95983d62e52318165b3dce9
#
_entry.id   ce72d92db95983d62e52318165b3dce9
#
_cell.length_a   1.000
_cell.length_b   1.000
_cell.length_c   1.000
_cell.angle_alpha   90.00
_cell.angle_beta   90.00
_cell.angle_gamma   90.00
#
_symmetry.space_group_name_H-M   'P 1'
#
loop_
_entity.id
_entity.type
_entity.pdbx_description
1 polymer ?
#
loop_
_entity_poly.entity_id
_entity_poly.type
_entity_poly.pdbx_seq_one_letter_code
_entity_poly.pdbx_strand_id
1 'polypeptide(L)'
;MKRLLTTLTLALVASAHAADFKLILKDEVSTIRKGELKTTPIVKSWAVPATSVKATQKVKRLSTTITPILDRMEKTIDARKPKPAVFRNVNGSWVATDQTGWTLDRAATKANLLKAILSGKDTAQVVVKRAVPDRSVKLLAQRGVLWHVATGTSNYAGSPDFREKNILVGASKLDNFFIAPGHEFNFNEEIGQIDASTGFVKGFVISGGTLSKEDGGGICQVSTTIFRALYQAGLPITERHEHSHRVKYYDPVGFEATVYAPSKNLRMKNDTGKHLFIQAAWDTRAKTLRFDVFGANTGRTVNISKPVITDFKAPADPSYTPDDRVAPGGRRLLDTPMQGMTSVITRTVKAGGKVVSKDTLKSVYKPWGAVYGVNPRDKRLN
;
A
#
# COMPACT_ATOMS: atom_id res chain seq x y z
N MET A 1 75.31 -19.12 -46.91
CA MET A 1 75.09 -18.17 -45.85
C MET A 1 73.85 -18.64 -45.05
N LYS A 2 74.06 -19.32 -43.90
CA LYS A 2 73.01 -19.83 -43.01
C LYS A 2 72.76 -18.79 -41.94
N ARG A 3 71.51 -18.27 -41.88
CA ARG A 3 71.03 -17.37 -40.77
C ARG A 3 70.52 -18.25 -39.65
N LEU A 4 71.11 -18.15 -38.49
CA LEU A 4 70.65 -18.69 -37.22
C LEU A 4 69.47 -17.83 -36.74
N LEU A 5 68.31 -18.44 -36.55
CA LEU A 5 67.18 -17.80 -35.80
C LEU A 5 67.32 -18.25 -34.35
N THR A 6 67.59 -17.27 -33.45
CA THR A 6 67.59 -17.49 -32.02
C THR A 6 66.16 -17.22 -31.52
N THR A 7 65.48 -18.26 -31.12
CA THR A 7 64.12 -18.16 -30.46
C THR A 7 64.32 -17.80 -29.01
N LEU A 8 63.87 -16.57 -28.64
CA LEU A 8 63.83 -16.10 -27.27
C LEU A 8 62.52 -16.60 -26.65
N THR A 9 62.60 -17.60 -25.78
CA THR A 9 61.44 -18.13 -25.04
C THR A 9 61.20 -17.22 -23.84
N LEU A 10 60.13 -16.37 -23.92
CA LEU A 10 59.69 -15.56 -22.82
C LEU A 10 58.87 -16.43 -21.84
N ALA A 11 59.45 -16.80 -20.74
CA ALA A 11 58.72 -17.50 -19.65
C ALA A 11 57.76 -16.50 -18.96
N LEU A 12 56.50 -16.64 -19.26
CA LEU A 12 55.44 -15.93 -18.52
C LEU A 12 55.36 -16.56 -17.11
N VAL A 13 55.97 -15.92 -16.12
CA VAL A 13 55.73 -16.25 -14.71
C VAL A 13 54.31 -15.75 -14.36
N ALA A 14 53.36 -16.64 -14.48
CA ALA A 14 52.03 -16.41 -13.92
C ALA A 14 52.18 -16.36 -12.39
N SER A 15 52.18 -15.17 -11.83
CA SER A 15 52.05 -14.99 -10.38
C SER A 15 50.66 -15.51 -9.99
N ALA A 16 50.60 -16.72 -9.46
CA ALA A 16 49.43 -17.23 -8.81
C ALA A 16 49.09 -16.31 -7.64
N HIS A 17 48.16 -15.36 -7.85
CA HIS A 17 47.55 -14.63 -6.74
C HIS A 17 46.84 -15.67 -5.89
N ALA A 18 47.35 -15.95 -4.70
CA ALA A 18 46.66 -16.76 -3.72
C ALA A 18 45.25 -16.19 -3.56
N ALA A 19 44.24 -17.00 -3.82
CA ALA A 19 42.85 -16.55 -3.72
C ALA A 19 42.60 -15.97 -2.32
N ASP A 20 42.06 -14.76 -2.26
CA ASP A 20 41.74 -14.12 -0.99
C ASP A 20 40.77 -14.99 -0.18
N PHE A 21 41.03 -15.11 1.12
CA PHE A 21 40.10 -15.77 2.04
C PHE A 21 38.76 -14.99 2.06
N LYS A 22 37.62 -15.70 2.08
CA LYS A 22 36.29 -15.08 2.00
C LYS A 22 35.48 -15.34 3.26
N LEU A 23 34.97 -14.24 3.84
CA LEU A 23 33.85 -14.28 4.78
C LEU A 23 32.54 -14.37 3.99
N ILE A 24 31.71 -15.37 4.26
CA ILE A 24 30.49 -15.65 3.48
C ILE A 24 29.26 -15.58 4.38
N LEU A 25 28.31 -14.72 4.01
CA LEU A 25 26.94 -14.70 4.56
C LEU A 25 26.01 -15.37 3.56
N LYS A 26 25.32 -16.42 4.01
CA LYS A 26 24.23 -17.06 3.26
C LYS A 26 22.90 -16.72 3.89
N ASP A 27 21.95 -16.31 3.09
CA ASP A 27 20.57 -16.02 3.49
C ASP A 27 19.63 -16.28 2.31
N GLU A 28 18.36 -16.00 2.46
CA GLU A 28 17.35 -16.17 1.43
C GLU A 28 16.42 -14.96 1.33
N VAL A 29 15.85 -14.73 0.15
CA VAL A 29 14.80 -13.73 -0.09
C VAL A 29 13.60 -14.47 -0.65
N SER A 30 12.44 -14.20 -0.05
CA SER A 30 11.16 -14.71 -0.53
C SER A 30 10.42 -13.63 -1.32
N THR A 31 9.74 -14.05 -2.37
CA THR A 31 8.90 -13.19 -3.22
C THR A 31 7.61 -13.93 -3.56
N ILE A 32 6.49 -13.18 -3.69
CA ILE A 32 5.29 -13.69 -4.34
C ILE A 32 5.21 -13.03 -5.72
N ARG A 33 5.06 -13.86 -6.75
CA ARG A 33 4.85 -13.40 -8.12
C ARG A 33 3.96 -14.38 -8.86
N LYS A 34 2.93 -13.88 -9.57
CA LYS A 34 1.96 -14.71 -10.30
C LYS A 34 1.37 -15.82 -9.42
N GLY A 35 1.05 -15.50 -8.17
CA GLY A 35 0.44 -16.43 -7.21
C GLY A 35 1.37 -17.48 -6.61
N GLU A 36 2.67 -17.42 -6.88
CA GLU A 36 3.65 -18.37 -6.37
C GLU A 36 4.61 -17.71 -5.38
N LEU A 37 4.84 -18.40 -4.27
CA LEU A 37 5.92 -18.08 -3.33
C LEU A 37 7.21 -18.71 -3.86
N LYS A 38 8.21 -17.86 -4.13
CA LYS A 38 9.57 -18.30 -4.51
C LYS A 38 10.56 -17.81 -3.49
N THR A 39 11.45 -18.70 -3.06
CA THR A 39 12.57 -18.37 -2.19
C THR A 39 13.86 -18.54 -2.98
N THR A 40 14.69 -17.51 -2.99
CA THR A 40 15.96 -17.48 -3.72
C THR A 40 17.10 -17.27 -2.74
N PRO A 41 18.17 -18.07 -2.78
CA PRO A 41 19.33 -17.86 -1.95
C PRO A 41 20.05 -16.57 -2.34
N ILE A 42 20.56 -15.86 -1.34
CA ILE A 42 21.47 -14.74 -1.50
C ILE A 42 22.78 -15.04 -0.79
N VAL A 43 23.88 -14.69 -1.43
CA VAL A 43 25.21 -14.85 -0.87
C VAL A 43 25.92 -13.50 -0.92
N LYS A 44 26.44 -13.07 0.22
CA LYS A 44 27.34 -11.92 0.31
C LYS A 44 28.72 -12.39 0.77
N SER A 45 29.76 -11.80 0.23
CA SER A 45 31.12 -12.13 0.60
C SER A 45 31.98 -10.88 0.81
N TRP A 46 32.93 -11.01 1.72
CA TRP A 46 33.96 -10.00 2.00
C TRP A 46 35.31 -10.68 1.96
N ALA A 47 36.26 -10.09 1.25
CA ALA A 47 37.61 -10.61 1.15
C ALA A 47 38.41 -10.26 2.43
N VAL A 48 39.21 -11.22 2.89
CA VAL A 48 40.23 -11.03 3.90
C VAL A 48 41.60 -11.22 3.22
N PRO A 49 42.47 -10.19 3.16
CA PRO A 49 43.74 -10.24 2.46
C PRO A 49 44.65 -11.38 2.94
N ALA A 50 45.35 -12.01 2.03
CA ALA A 50 46.26 -13.10 2.34
C ALA A 50 47.30 -12.72 3.40
N THR A 51 47.74 -11.46 3.43
CA THR A 51 48.65 -10.92 4.47
C THR A 51 48.04 -11.00 5.88
N SER A 52 46.76 -10.69 6.01
CA SER A 52 46.03 -10.77 7.30
C SER A 52 45.82 -12.24 7.72
N VAL A 53 45.60 -13.14 6.76
CA VAL A 53 45.49 -14.58 7.00
C VAL A 53 46.82 -15.14 7.52
N LYS A 54 47.95 -14.87 6.82
CA LYS A 54 49.30 -15.28 7.23
C LYS A 54 49.68 -14.74 8.61
N ALA A 55 49.37 -13.44 8.88
CA ALA A 55 49.61 -12.85 10.19
C ALA A 55 48.80 -13.55 11.28
N THR A 56 47.53 -13.91 11.04
CA THR A 56 46.67 -14.65 11.96
C THR A 56 47.24 -16.07 12.24
N GLN A 57 47.67 -16.77 11.21
CA GLN A 57 48.27 -18.12 11.35
C GLN A 57 49.56 -18.07 12.19
N LYS A 58 50.41 -17.06 12.00
CA LYS A 58 51.63 -16.87 12.75
C LYS A 58 51.41 -16.66 14.26
N VAL A 59 50.45 -15.82 14.60
CA VAL A 59 50.18 -15.46 16.03
C VAL A 59 49.12 -16.34 16.67
N LYS A 60 48.48 -17.26 15.94
CA LYS A 60 47.37 -18.14 16.39
C LYS A 60 46.18 -17.41 17.03
N ARG A 61 46.00 -16.12 16.69
CA ARG A 61 44.89 -15.25 17.07
C ARG A 61 44.56 -14.31 15.92
N LEU A 62 43.35 -13.74 15.85
CA LEU A 62 43.02 -12.82 14.78
C LEU A 62 43.97 -11.62 14.77
N SER A 63 44.57 -11.37 13.62
CA SER A 63 45.42 -10.19 13.39
C SER A 63 44.62 -8.90 13.54
N THR A 64 45.21 -7.87 14.08
CA THR A 64 44.58 -6.53 14.22
C THR A 64 44.19 -5.93 12.87
N THR A 65 44.86 -6.35 11.77
CA THR A 65 44.52 -5.93 10.40
C THR A 65 43.15 -6.41 9.92
N ILE A 66 42.53 -7.38 10.61
CA ILE A 66 41.18 -7.90 10.32
C ILE A 66 40.11 -6.98 10.91
N THR A 67 40.39 -6.23 11.98
CA THR A 67 39.42 -5.36 12.65
C THR A 67 38.74 -4.39 11.70
N PRO A 68 39.43 -3.60 10.86
CA PRO A 68 38.78 -2.68 9.93
C PRO A 68 37.87 -3.37 8.88
N ILE A 69 38.17 -4.63 8.55
CA ILE A 69 37.35 -5.43 7.62
C ILE A 69 36.03 -5.79 8.30
N LEU A 70 36.09 -6.27 9.53
CA LEU A 70 34.90 -6.56 10.33
C LEU A 70 34.06 -5.32 10.57
N ASP A 71 34.66 -4.15 10.84
CA ASP A 71 33.96 -2.90 11.06
C ASP A 71 33.18 -2.45 9.81
N ARG A 72 33.80 -2.52 8.63
CA ARG A 72 33.11 -2.21 7.36
C ARG A 72 32.00 -3.22 7.05
N MET A 73 32.22 -4.50 7.33
CA MET A 73 31.24 -5.55 7.15
C MET A 73 30.05 -5.35 8.08
N GLU A 74 30.29 -5.08 9.36
CA GLU A 74 29.25 -4.81 10.37
C GLU A 74 28.38 -3.61 9.97
N LYS A 75 29.00 -2.50 9.59
CA LYS A 75 28.28 -1.32 9.09
C LYS A 75 27.36 -1.66 7.91
N THR A 76 27.82 -2.52 6.99
CA THR A 76 27.05 -2.94 5.83
C THR A 76 25.90 -3.89 6.21
N ILE A 77 26.14 -4.80 7.13
CA ILE A 77 25.15 -5.77 7.62
C ILE A 77 24.07 -5.05 8.44
N ASP A 78 24.46 -4.24 9.40
CA ASP A 78 23.55 -3.60 10.35
C ASP A 78 22.73 -2.45 9.73
N ALA A 79 23.15 -1.95 8.57
CA ALA A 79 22.37 -1.03 7.75
C ALA A 79 21.12 -1.69 7.14
N ARG A 80 21.08 -3.04 7.06
CA ARG A 80 19.95 -3.78 6.51
C ARG A 80 18.83 -3.91 7.54
N LYS A 81 17.98 -2.89 7.64
CA LYS A 81 16.81 -2.89 8.53
C LYS A 81 15.68 -3.76 7.97
N PRO A 82 14.81 -4.35 8.81
CA PRO A 82 13.65 -5.07 8.33
C PRO A 82 12.68 -4.12 7.60
N LYS A 83 12.05 -4.62 6.53
CA LYS A 83 10.99 -3.91 5.81
C LYS A 83 9.82 -4.86 5.60
N PRO A 84 8.59 -4.44 5.95
CA PRO A 84 7.41 -5.27 5.80
C PRO A 84 7.10 -5.55 4.32
N ALA A 85 6.42 -6.66 4.07
CA ALA A 85 6.01 -7.06 2.73
C ALA A 85 5.02 -6.06 2.14
N VAL A 86 5.25 -5.69 0.87
CA VAL A 86 4.35 -4.87 0.06
C VAL A 86 4.27 -5.44 -1.34
N PHE A 87 3.10 -5.34 -1.96
CA PHE A 87 2.92 -5.61 -3.37
C PHE A 87 3.24 -4.37 -4.20
N ARG A 88 3.94 -4.57 -5.30
CA ARG A 88 4.20 -3.54 -6.31
C ARG A 88 3.89 -4.08 -7.69
N ASN A 89 3.27 -3.26 -8.53
CA ASN A 89 3.10 -3.60 -9.93
C ASN A 89 4.42 -3.33 -10.67
N VAL A 90 5.00 -4.38 -11.22
CA VAL A 90 6.25 -4.32 -12.00
C VAL A 90 5.94 -4.83 -13.40
N ASN A 91 5.89 -3.93 -14.36
CA ASN A 91 5.58 -4.24 -15.77
C ASN A 91 4.30 -5.10 -15.93
N GLY A 92 3.21 -4.66 -15.31
CA GLY A 92 1.91 -5.35 -15.38
C GLY A 92 1.76 -6.58 -14.47
N SER A 93 2.80 -6.97 -13.74
CA SER A 93 2.77 -8.10 -12.79
C SER A 93 2.89 -7.62 -11.35
N TRP A 94 2.01 -8.08 -10.46
CA TRP A 94 2.12 -7.81 -9.04
C TRP A 94 3.17 -8.72 -8.38
N VAL A 95 4.09 -8.10 -7.65
CA VAL A 95 5.18 -8.78 -6.94
C VAL A 95 5.20 -8.30 -5.49
N ALA A 96 5.10 -9.24 -4.55
CA ALA A 96 5.34 -8.93 -3.14
C ALA A 96 6.80 -9.21 -2.78
N THR A 97 7.39 -8.29 -2.04
CA THR A 97 8.74 -8.39 -1.50
C THR A 97 8.78 -7.88 -0.08
N ASP A 98 9.61 -8.49 0.75
CA ASP A 98 9.97 -7.99 2.08
C ASP A 98 11.50 -7.90 2.23
N GLN A 99 11.95 -7.47 3.38
CA GLN A 99 13.36 -7.51 3.75
C GLN A 99 13.52 -7.94 5.20
N THR A 100 14.17 -9.07 5.44
CA THR A 100 14.70 -9.44 6.76
C THR A 100 15.86 -8.54 7.12
N GLY A 101 15.84 -7.94 8.31
CA GLY A 101 16.95 -7.19 8.85
C GLY A 101 18.07 -8.11 9.35
N TRP A 102 19.29 -7.60 9.37
CA TRP A 102 20.45 -8.30 9.91
C TRP A 102 21.15 -7.48 10.99
N THR A 103 21.70 -8.16 11.98
CA THR A 103 22.66 -7.61 12.93
C THR A 103 23.82 -8.59 13.05
N LEU A 104 25.06 -8.12 12.87
CA LEU A 104 26.24 -8.97 12.93
C LEU A 104 26.42 -9.57 14.33
N ASP A 105 26.52 -10.91 14.41
CA ASP A 105 27.12 -11.55 15.58
C ASP A 105 28.64 -11.55 15.41
N ARG A 106 29.25 -10.48 15.88
CA ARG A 106 30.68 -10.23 15.72
C ARG A 106 31.53 -11.28 16.44
N ALA A 107 31.10 -11.72 17.61
CA ALA A 107 31.82 -12.71 18.42
C ALA A 107 31.84 -14.08 17.74
N ALA A 108 30.69 -14.57 17.32
CA ALA A 108 30.57 -15.84 16.59
C ALA A 108 31.29 -15.80 15.22
N THR A 109 31.21 -14.67 14.53
CA THR A 109 31.92 -14.47 13.24
C THR A 109 33.44 -14.50 13.44
N LYS A 110 33.97 -13.84 14.46
CA LYS A 110 35.41 -13.87 14.81
C LYS A 110 35.86 -15.30 15.14
N ALA A 111 35.09 -16.04 15.91
CA ALA A 111 35.38 -17.43 16.27
C ALA A 111 35.43 -18.32 15.02
N ASN A 112 34.44 -18.21 14.14
CA ASN A 112 34.40 -18.95 12.86
C ASN A 112 35.58 -18.60 11.96
N LEU A 113 35.93 -17.31 11.85
CA LEU A 113 37.05 -16.85 11.05
C LEU A 113 38.38 -17.39 11.55
N LEU A 114 38.64 -17.29 12.87
CA LEU A 114 39.87 -17.83 13.44
C LEU A 114 39.99 -19.34 13.23
N LYS A 115 38.92 -20.09 13.54
CA LYS A 115 38.88 -21.54 13.34
C LYS A 115 39.16 -21.94 11.88
N ALA A 116 38.55 -21.24 10.93
CA ALA A 116 38.72 -21.52 9.52
C ALA A 116 40.16 -21.24 9.04
N ILE A 117 40.73 -20.10 9.44
CA ILE A 117 42.14 -19.75 9.07
C ILE A 117 43.11 -20.76 9.65
N LEU A 118 42.96 -21.13 10.92
CA LEU A 118 43.88 -22.11 11.57
C LEU A 118 43.72 -23.54 11.04
N SER A 119 42.57 -23.89 10.48
CA SER A 119 42.33 -25.19 9.86
C SER A 119 42.63 -25.22 8.35
N GLY A 120 43.23 -24.16 7.81
CA GLY A 120 43.64 -24.11 6.39
C GLY A 120 42.48 -23.99 5.39
N LYS A 121 41.25 -23.59 5.85
CA LYS A 121 40.12 -23.33 4.97
C LYS A 121 40.33 -21.98 4.28
N ASP A 122 39.67 -21.79 3.15
CA ASP A 122 39.65 -20.55 2.36
C ASP A 122 38.41 -19.68 2.62
N THR A 123 37.45 -20.19 3.40
CA THR A 123 36.19 -19.47 3.71
C THR A 123 35.79 -19.64 5.17
N ALA A 124 35.08 -18.63 5.71
CA ALA A 124 34.38 -18.71 7.00
C ALA A 124 32.97 -18.14 6.90
N GLN A 125 32.06 -18.71 7.67
CA GLN A 125 30.69 -18.24 7.73
C GLN A 125 30.56 -17.01 8.61
N VAL A 126 29.90 -15.97 8.08
CA VAL A 126 29.42 -14.80 8.83
C VAL A 126 28.15 -15.18 9.55
N VAL A 127 28.06 -14.86 10.85
CA VAL A 127 26.89 -15.11 11.67
C VAL A 127 26.12 -13.81 11.87
N VAL A 128 24.81 -13.85 11.63
CA VAL A 128 23.93 -12.72 11.85
C VAL A 128 22.70 -13.13 12.65
N LYS A 129 22.22 -12.22 13.50
CA LYS A 129 20.88 -12.26 14.07
C LYS A 129 19.92 -11.69 13.07
N ARG A 130 18.79 -12.37 12.83
CA ARG A 130 17.78 -11.99 11.84
C ARG A 130 16.60 -11.33 12.53
N ALA A 131 16.16 -10.19 12.02
CA ALA A 131 14.92 -9.52 12.40
C ALA A 131 13.93 -9.67 11.23
N VAL A 132 13.00 -10.62 11.37
CA VAL A 132 11.93 -10.82 10.38
C VAL A 132 10.87 -9.73 10.61
N PRO A 133 10.39 -9.03 9.56
CA PRO A 133 9.31 -8.07 9.73
C PRO A 133 8.00 -8.77 10.11
N ASP A 134 7.13 -8.12 10.90
CA ASP A 134 5.84 -8.66 11.34
C ASP A 134 4.96 -9.10 10.18
N ARG A 135 4.98 -8.36 9.07
CA ARG A 135 4.36 -8.74 7.81
C ARG A 135 5.43 -9.15 6.81
N SER A 136 5.71 -10.46 6.76
CA SER A 136 6.64 -11.03 5.80
C SER A 136 5.90 -11.60 4.57
N VAL A 137 6.62 -11.79 3.46
CA VAL A 137 6.09 -12.48 2.26
C VAL A 137 5.64 -13.91 2.61
N LYS A 138 6.37 -14.59 3.49
CA LYS A 138 5.99 -15.94 3.97
C LYS A 138 4.66 -15.90 4.73
N LEU A 139 4.43 -14.88 5.56
CA LEU A 139 3.14 -14.70 6.26
C LEU A 139 2.00 -14.43 5.27
N LEU A 140 2.21 -13.58 4.25
CA LEU A 140 1.22 -13.36 3.20
C LEU A 140 0.83 -14.67 2.53
N ALA A 141 1.82 -15.49 2.15
CA ALA A 141 1.59 -16.79 1.53
C ALA A 141 0.85 -17.77 2.45
N GLN A 142 1.22 -17.86 3.74
CA GLN A 142 0.53 -18.68 4.73
C GLN A 142 -0.95 -18.30 4.89
N ARG A 143 -1.27 -17.00 4.79
CA ARG A 143 -2.65 -16.49 4.82
C ARG A 143 -3.38 -16.64 3.49
N GLY A 144 -2.74 -17.18 2.45
CA GLY A 144 -3.31 -17.34 1.12
C GLY A 144 -3.36 -16.06 0.30
N VAL A 145 -2.63 -15.01 0.71
CA VAL A 145 -2.56 -13.72 0.00
C VAL A 145 -1.48 -13.80 -1.07
N LEU A 146 -1.87 -14.29 -2.24
CA LEU A 146 -0.94 -14.61 -3.34
C LEU A 146 -1.21 -13.83 -4.63
N TRP A 147 -2.45 -13.34 -4.82
CA TRP A 147 -2.90 -12.72 -6.05
C TRP A 147 -3.44 -11.33 -5.81
N HIS A 148 -3.27 -10.45 -6.79
CA HIS A 148 -4.09 -9.25 -6.88
C HIS A 148 -5.50 -9.65 -7.30
N VAL A 149 -6.51 -9.20 -6.57
CA VAL A 149 -7.92 -9.58 -6.75
C VAL A 149 -8.69 -8.46 -7.43
N ALA A 150 -8.56 -7.23 -6.92
CA ALA A 150 -9.30 -6.08 -7.43
C ALA A 150 -8.63 -4.76 -7.06
N THR A 151 -9.00 -3.69 -7.76
CA THR A 151 -8.58 -2.32 -7.50
C THR A 151 -9.78 -1.39 -7.47
N GLY A 152 -9.92 -0.57 -6.45
CA GLY A 152 -10.83 0.57 -6.41
C GLY A 152 -10.05 1.87 -6.57
N THR A 153 -10.57 2.79 -7.36
CA THR A 153 -9.93 4.10 -7.61
C THR A 153 -10.93 5.25 -7.50
N SER A 154 -10.43 6.40 -7.11
CA SER A 154 -11.15 7.67 -7.21
C SER A 154 -10.17 8.82 -7.46
N ASN A 155 -10.71 9.95 -7.94
CA ASN A 155 -9.95 11.17 -8.17
C ASN A 155 -10.50 12.28 -7.28
N TYR A 156 -9.61 13.02 -6.62
CA TYR A 156 -9.97 14.12 -5.74
C TYR A 156 -9.44 15.48 -6.23
N ALA A 157 -9.13 15.59 -7.52
CA ALA A 157 -8.69 16.86 -8.13
C ALA A 157 -9.73 17.97 -7.89
N GLY A 158 -9.25 19.17 -7.66
CA GLY A 158 -10.08 20.31 -7.29
C GLY A 158 -10.52 20.34 -5.82
N SER A 159 -10.04 19.38 -5.00
CA SER A 159 -10.28 19.42 -3.55
C SER A 159 -9.43 20.52 -2.89
N PRO A 160 -9.98 21.23 -1.91
CA PRO A 160 -9.18 22.13 -1.06
C PRO A 160 -8.23 21.32 -0.14
N ASP A 161 -7.18 21.98 0.33
CA ASP A 161 -6.09 21.34 1.10
C ASP A 161 -6.56 20.54 2.32
N PHE A 162 -7.54 21.05 3.07
CA PHE A 162 -8.09 20.34 4.23
C PHE A 162 -8.72 19.00 3.83
N ARG A 163 -9.41 18.97 2.66
CA ARG A 163 -10.06 17.76 2.18
C ARG A 163 -9.02 16.75 1.69
N GLU A 164 -7.99 17.21 0.98
CA GLU A 164 -6.88 16.35 0.59
C GLU A 164 -6.19 15.73 1.81
N LYS A 165 -5.88 16.55 2.83
CA LYS A 165 -5.29 16.06 4.08
C LYS A 165 -6.15 14.98 4.72
N ASN A 166 -7.45 15.19 4.87
CA ASN A 166 -8.37 14.22 5.46
C ASN A 166 -8.46 12.92 4.66
N ILE A 167 -8.45 13.01 3.32
CA ILE A 167 -8.42 11.83 2.44
C ILE A 167 -7.15 11.00 2.70
N LEU A 168 -5.98 11.65 2.78
CA LEU A 168 -4.71 10.95 2.98
C LEU A 168 -4.60 10.37 4.39
N VAL A 169 -5.05 11.08 5.43
CA VAL A 169 -5.12 10.56 6.80
C VAL A 169 -6.04 9.33 6.85
N GLY A 170 -7.25 9.42 6.29
CA GLY A 170 -8.18 8.29 6.26
C GLY A 170 -7.64 7.10 5.46
N ALA A 171 -7.02 7.36 4.30
CA ALA A 171 -6.42 6.31 3.50
C ALA A 171 -5.27 5.59 4.21
N SER A 172 -4.43 6.34 4.95
CA SER A 172 -3.31 5.75 5.70
C SER A 172 -3.76 4.84 6.85
N LYS A 173 -4.93 5.10 7.45
CA LYS A 173 -5.51 4.23 8.49
C LYS A 173 -6.01 2.90 7.91
N LEU A 174 -6.42 2.89 6.64
CA LEU A 174 -6.89 1.71 5.92
C LEU A 174 -5.80 1.09 5.04
N ASP A 175 -4.53 1.42 5.29
CA ASP A 175 -3.41 0.84 4.56
C ASP A 175 -2.83 -0.36 5.31
N ASN A 176 -2.49 -1.41 4.56
CA ASN A 176 -1.77 -2.57 5.05
C ASN A 176 -2.49 -3.39 6.14
N PHE A 177 -3.81 -3.55 6.06
CA PHE A 177 -4.57 -4.38 6.99
C PHE A 177 -5.13 -5.66 6.35
N PHE A 178 -5.57 -6.60 7.19
CA PHE A 178 -6.14 -7.87 6.77
C PHE A 178 -7.61 -7.96 7.13
N ILE A 179 -8.41 -8.54 6.21
CA ILE A 179 -9.76 -8.99 6.51
C ILE A 179 -9.70 -10.51 6.59
N ALA A 180 -9.90 -11.08 7.78
CA ALA A 180 -9.85 -12.52 7.99
C ALA A 180 -11.02 -13.24 7.26
N PRO A 181 -10.87 -14.54 6.93
CA PRO A 181 -11.95 -15.30 6.30
C PRO A 181 -13.19 -15.35 7.20
N GLY A 182 -14.36 -15.08 6.62
CA GLY A 182 -15.64 -15.03 7.32
C GLY A 182 -15.90 -13.75 8.11
N HIS A 183 -14.90 -12.89 8.29
CA HIS A 183 -15.05 -11.61 8.99
C HIS A 183 -15.63 -10.53 8.09
N GLU A 184 -16.20 -9.53 8.72
CA GLU A 184 -16.77 -8.36 8.07
C GLU A 184 -15.78 -7.18 8.17
N PHE A 185 -15.53 -6.53 7.05
CA PHE A 185 -14.92 -5.21 7.02
C PHE A 185 -15.95 -4.20 7.54
N ASN A 186 -15.57 -3.39 8.53
CA ASN A 186 -16.39 -2.35 9.12
C ASN A 186 -15.63 -1.02 9.03
N PHE A 187 -16.05 -0.14 8.12
CA PHE A 187 -15.32 1.09 7.84
C PHE A 187 -15.18 2.00 9.07
N ASN A 188 -16.28 2.21 9.82
CA ASN A 188 -16.26 3.12 10.99
C ASN A 188 -15.36 2.58 12.11
N GLU A 189 -15.28 1.27 12.27
CA GLU A 189 -14.38 0.62 13.24
C GLU A 189 -12.91 0.77 12.82
N GLU A 190 -12.60 0.45 11.58
CA GLU A 190 -11.23 0.50 11.05
C GLU A 190 -10.68 1.93 10.98
N ILE A 191 -11.51 2.91 10.62
CA ILE A 191 -11.11 4.32 10.58
C ILE A 191 -10.92 4.91 11.98
N GLY A 192 -11.70 4.43 12.94
CA GLY A 192 -11.72 4.91 14.31
C GLY A 192 -12.20 6.36 14.44
N GLN A 193 -11.73 7.03 15.48
CA GLN A 193 -12.13 8.40 15.78
C GLN A 193 -11.64 9.38 14.68
N ILE A 194 -12.54 10.29 14.29
CA ILE A 194 -12.30 11.31 13.25
C ILE A 194 -12.27 12.68 13.91
N ASP A 195 -11.11 13.12 14.36
CA ASP A 195 -10.88 14.42 14.97
C ASP A 195 -9.42 14.87 14.84
N ALA A 196 -9.11 16.04 15.42
CA ALA A 196 -7.76 16.60 15.37
C ALA A 196 -6.71 15.74 16.07
N SER A 197 -7.07 14.98 17.13
CA SER A 197 -6.11 14.11 17.85
C SER A 197 -5.65 12.94 17.01
N THR A 198 -6.43 12.53 16.03
CA THR A 198 -6.16 11.45 15.09
C THR A 198 -5.67 11.95 13.72
N GLY A 199 -5.38 13.26 13.61
CA GLY A 199 -4.75 13.88 12.44
C GLY A 199 -5.72 14.50 11.43
N PHE A 200 -7.03 14.37 11.63
CA PHE A 200 -8.03 15.01 10.77
C PHE A 200 -8.13 16.52 11.07
N VAL A 201 -8.62 17.26 10.10
CA VAL A 201 -8.86 18.70 10.20
C VAL A 201 -10.29 19.03 9.80
N LYS A 202 -10.78 20.16 10.31
CA LYS A 202 -12.13 20.66 9.97
C LYS A 202 -12.25 20.97 8.49
N GLY A 203 -13.34 20.53 7.90
CA GLY A 203 -13.68 20.74 6.50
C GLY A 203 -15.17 20.76 6.28
N PHE A 204 -15.58 21.06 5.06
CA PHE A 204 -17.00 21.03 4.73
C PHE A 204 -17.50 19.60 4.58
N VAL A 205 -18.59 19.30 5.26
CA VAL A 205 -19.36 18.05 5.15
C VAL A 205 -20.82 18.39 4.84
N ILE A 206 -21.51 17.44 4.23
CA ILE A 206 -22.94 17.54 3.96
C ILE A 206 -23.66 16.75 5.05
N SER A 207 -24.29 17.46 5.96
CA SER A 207 -25.05 16.90 7.08
C SER A 207 -26.41 17.54 7.14
N GLY A 208 -27.50 16.72 7.34
CA GLY A 208 -28.87 17.22 7.42
C GLY A 208 -29.37 18.00 6.21
N GLY A 209 -28.76 17.84 5.03
CA GLY A 209 -29.11 18.61 3.82
C GLY A 209 -28.48 19.99 3.74
N THR A 210 -27.55 20.32 4.65
CA THR A 210 -26.82 21.60 4.69
C THR A 210 -25.31 21.36 4.66
N LEU A 211 -24.57 22.42 4.36
CA LEU A 211 -23.10 22.42 4.37
C LEU A 211 -22.63 22.88 5.76
N SER A 212 -22.00 21.98 6.52
CA SER A 212 -21.43 22.28 7.85
C SER A 212 -19.90 22.12 7.84
N LYS A 213 -19.23 22.73 8.84
CA LYS A 213 -17.78 22.51 9.06
C LYS A 213 -17.60 21.51 10.19
N GLU A 214 -17.16 20.32 9.85
CA GLU A 214 -16.90 19.23 10.78
C GLU A 214 -15.52 18.62 10.52
N ASP A 215 -14.97 17.86 11.46
CA ASP A 215 -13.74 17.12 11.26
C ASP A 215 -13.94 16.00 10.23
N GLY A 216 -12.92 15.73 9.41
CA GLY A 216 -12.96 14.63 8.45
C GLY A 216 -13.68 14.91 7.14
N GLY A 217 -14.00 16.17 6.80
CA GLY A 217 -14.51 16.50 5.46
C GLY A 217 -13.65 15.90 4.36
N GLY A 218 -14.23 14.96 3.57
CA GLY A 218 -13.51 14.18 2.55
C GLY A 218 -13.43 12.67 2.84
N ILE A 219 -13.81 12.21 4.03
CA ILE A 219 -13.71 10.78 4.42
C ILE A 219 -14.55 9.85 3.53
N CYS A 220 -15.67 10.32 3.00
CA CYS A 220 -16.48 9.57 2.04
C CYS A 220 -15.75 9.30 0.71
N GLN A 221 -14.68 10.01 0.40
CA GLN A 221 -13.79 9.67 -0.73
C GLN A 221 -13.06 8.36 -0.44
N VAL A 222 -12.61 8.17 0.79
CA VAL A 222 -11.90 6.97 1.25
C VAL A 222 -12.85 5.78 1.26
N SER A 223 -14.05 5.94 1.90
CA SER A 223 -15.05 4.87 1.94
C SER A 223 -15.54 4.47 0.55
N THR A 224 -15.76 5.42 -0.35
CA THR A 224 -16.12 5.15 -1.76
C THR A 224 -15.02 4.38 -2.49
N THR A 225 -13.74 4.74 -2.26
CA THR A 225 -12.65 4.10 -2.99
C THR A 225 -12.43 2.66 -2.52
N ILE A 226 -12.47 2.41 -1.20
CA ILE A 226 -12.35 1.04 -0.68
C ILE A 226 -13.60 0.21 -1.01
N PHE A 227 -14.80 0.81 -0.96
CA PHE A 227 -16.03 0.16 -1.42
C PHE A 227 -15.88 -0.37 -2.85
N ARG A 228 -15.39 0.45 -3.77
CA ARG A 228 -15.15 0.06 -5.16
C ARG A 228 -14.21 -1.14 -5.27
N ALA A 229 -13.13 -1.15 -4.48
CA ALA A 229 -12.18 -2.26 -4.47
C ALA A 229 -12.83 -3.56 -3.98
N LEU A 230 -13.52 -3.52 -2.83
CA LEU A 230 -14.16 -4.69 -2.24
C LEU A 230 -15.36 -5.18 -3.08
N TYR A 231 -16.12 -4.26 -3.69
CA TYR A 231 -17.23 -4.58 -4.56
C TYR A 231 -16.75 -5.27 -5.86
N GLN A 232 -15.64 -4.78 -6.43
CA GLN A 232 -14.99 -5.40 -7.59
C GLN A 232 -14.32 -6.74 -7.24
N ALA A 233 -13.92 -6.94 -5.96
CA ALA A 233 -13.48 -8.24 -5.47
C ALA A 233 -14.62 -9.27 -5.34
N GLY A 234 -15.86 -8.85 -5.53
CA GLY A 234 -17.05 -9.72 -5.46
C GLY A 234 -17.53 -10.00 -4.05
N LEU A 235 -17.15 -9.17 -3.05
CA LEU A 235 -17.58 -9.37 -1.67
C LEU A 235 -19.05 -8.97 -1.47
N PRO A 236 -19.82 -9.72 -0.65
CA PRO A 236 -21.17 -9.33 -0.26
C PRO A 236 -21.19 -8.02 0.52
N ILE A 237 -22.14 -7.14 0.19
CA ILE A 237 -22.44 -5.93 0.96
C ILE A 237 -23.37 -6.31 2.09
N THR A 238 -23.04 -5.92 3.32
CA THR A 238 -23.91 -6.07 4.49
C THR A 238 -24.48 -4.74 4.95
N GLU A 239 -23.76 -3.63 4.68
CA GLU A 239 -24.26 -2.26 4.87
C GLU A 239 -23.61 -1.31 3.87
N ARG A 240 -24.41 -0.49 3.21
CA ARG A 240 -23.96 0.58 2.33
C ARG A 240 -25.03 1.65 2.20
N HIS A 241 -24.63 2.91 2.24
CA HIS A 241 -25.51 4.07 2.06
C HIS A 241 -25.01 4.91 0.87
N GLU A 242 -25.96 5.46 0.10
CA GLU A 242 -25.69 6.50 -0.89
C GLU A 242 -25.67 7.88 -0.23
N HIS A 243 -25.07 8.86 -0.92
CA HIS A 243 -25.23 10.27 -0.55
C HIS A 243 -26.66 10.73 -0.84
N SER A 244 -27.13 11.70 -0.05
CA SER A 244 -28.49 12.25 -0.24
C SER A 244 -28.67 12.98 -1.57
N HIS A 245 -27.59 13.48 -2.15
CA HIS A 245 -27.52 14.09 -3.48
C HIS A 245 -26.23 13.71 -4.19
N ARG A 246 -26.20 13.86 -5.51
CA ARG A 246 -25.04 13.50 -6.32
C ARG A 246 -23.83 14.35 -5.95
N VAL A 247 -22.70 13.71 -5.76
CA VAL A 247 -21.40 14.34 -5.54
C VAL A 247 -20.47 13.98 -6.71
N LYS A 248 -20.02 14.98 -7.47
CA LYS A 248 -19.20 14.79 -8.71
C LYS A 248 -17.91 14.00 -8.49
N TYR A 249 -17.28 14.10 -7.33
CA TYR A 249 -16.05 13.36 -7.02
C TYR A 249 -16.24 11.83 -7.07
N TYR A 250 -17.51 11.35 -6.99
CA TYR A 250 -17.81 9.93 -6.88
C TYR A 250 -18.39 9.33 -8.17
N ASP A 251 -18.30 10.02 -9.29
CA ASP A 251 -18.67 9.42 -10.57
C ASP A 251 -17.88 8.13 -10.85
N PRO A 252 -18.49 7.10 -11.46
CA PRO A 252 -19.84 7.09 -12.02
C PRO A 252 -20.94 7.08 -10.96
N VAL A 253 -22.08 7.72 -11.30
CA VAL A 253 -23.25 7.91 -10.41
C VAL A 253 -23.73 6.59 -9.84
N GLY A 254 -23.93 6.53 -8.52
CA GLY A 254 -24.40 5.34 -7.82
C GLY A 254 -23.30 4.38 -7.39
N PHE A 255 -22.07 4.56 -7.83
CA PHE A 255 -20.93 3.70 -7.48
C PHE A 255 -20.08 4.30 -6.35
N GLU A 256 -20.74 4.53 -5.21
CA GLU A 256 -20.19 5.22 -4.05
C GLU A 256 -20.70 4.62 -2.73
N ALA A 257 -20.06 4.98 -1.63
CA ALA A 257 -20.51 4.68 -0.27
C ALA A 257 -20.30 5.88 0.64
N THR A 258 -21.37 6.42 1.23
CA THR A 258 -21.28 7.45 2.27
C THR A 258 -21.17 6.83 3.65
N VAL A 259 -20.43 7.49 4.52
CA VAL A 259 -20.28 7.12 5.93
C VAL A 259 -20.51 8.35 6.82
N TYR A 260 -21.11 8.14 7.98
CA TYR A 260 -21.29 9.14 9.02
C TYR A 260 -21.57 8.43 10.34
N ALA A 261 -20.53 8.24 11.14
CA ALA A 261 -20.63 7.51 12.41
C ALA A 261 -21.55 8.23 13.42
N PRO A 262 -22.37 7.50 14.19
CA PRO A 262 -22.60 6.06 14.10
C PRO A 262 -23.68 5.63 13.10
N SER A 263 -24.40 6.59 12.46
CA SER A 263 -25.66 6.37 11.74
C SER A 263 -25.51 5.77 10.33
N LYS A 264 -24.37 5.93 9.69
CA LYS A 264 -24.08 5.37 8.36
C LYS A 264 -22.72 4.72 8.34
N ASN A 265 -22.65 3.49 7.83
CA ASN A 265 -21.43 2.73 7.73
C ASN A 265 -21.28 2.06 6.36
N LEU A 266 -20.08 1.55 6.09
CA LEU A 266 -19.81 0.63 5.01
C LEU A 266 -19.34 -0.68 5.61
N ARG A 267 -20.08 -1.76 5.35
CA ARG A 267 -19.73 -3.11 5.80
C ARG A 267 -19.77 -4.09 4.65
N MET A 268 -18.75 -4.94 4.57
CA MET A 268 -18.64 -5.96 3.53
C MET A 268 -17.97 -7.22 4.08
N LYS A 269 -18.55 -8.39 3.78
CA LYS A 269 -18.10 -9.67 4.33
C LYS A 269 -17.02 -10.30 3.46
N ASN A 270 -15.94 -10.76 4.06
CA ASN A 270 -14.96 -11.62 3.39
C ASN A 270 -15.45 -13.08 3.36
N ASP A 271 -16.08 -13.48 2.28
CA ASP A 271 -16.59 -14.84 2.04
C ASP A 271 -15.65 -15.69 1.15
N THR A 272 -14.40 -15.28 0.98
CA THR A 272 -13.44 -15.94 0.08
C THR A 272 -12.78 -17.18 0.68
N GLY A 273 -12.96 -17.44 1.97
CA GLY A 273 -12.35 -18.56 2.69
C GLY A 273 -10.86 -18.39 2.99
N LYS A 274 -10.24 -17.29 2.58
CA LYS A 274 -8.84 -16.92 2.87
C LYS A 274 -8.77 -15.45 3.30
N HIS A 275 -7.64 -15.04 3.88
CA HIS A 275 -7.45 -13.62 4.21
C HIS A 275 -7.41 -12.77 2.93
N LEU A 276 -7.95 -11.58 3.05
CA LEU A 276 -7.71 -10.49 2.13
C LEU A 276 -6.71 -9.52 2.77
N PHE A 277 -5.84 -8.97 1.96
CA PHE A 277 -4.90 -7.93 2.36
C PHE A 277 -5.20 -6.67 1.55
N ILE A 278 -5.37 -5.55 2.22
CA ILE A 278 -5.69 -4.26 1.62
C ILE A 278 -4.45 -3.38 1.65
N GLN A 279 -4.13 -2.79 0.52
CA GLN A 279 -3.02 -1.85 0.38
C GLN A 279 -3.53 -0.57 -0.26
N ALA A 280 -3.31 0.56 0.40
CA ALA A 280 -3.62 1.87 -0.12
C ALA A 280 -2.44 2.43 -0.94
N ALA A 281 -2.76 3.22 -1.95
CA ALA A 281 -1.79 4.02 -2.68
C ALA A 281 -2.43 5.33 -3.14
N TRP A 282 -1.67 6.42 -3.15
CA TRP A 282 -2.14 7.71 -3.62
C TRP A 282 -1.06 8.45 -4.39
N ASP A 283 -1.50 9.26 -5.33
CA ASP A 283 -0.64 10.18 -6.06
C ASP A 283 -1.13 11.62 -5.80
N THR A 284 -0.33 12.40 -5.09
CA THR A 284 -0.66 13.78 -4.72
C THR A 284 -0.57 14.75 -5.90
N ARG A 285 0.10 14.39 -7.00
CA ARG A 285 0.15 15.20 -8.23
C ARG A 285 -1.05 14.91 -9.13
N ALA A 286 -1.32 13.62 -9.38
CA ALA A 286 -2.47 13.19 -10.17
C ALA A 286 -3.79 13.25 -9.38
N LYS A 287 -3.74 13.55 -8.06
CA LYS A 287 -4.89 13.62 -7.16
C LYS A 287 -5.74 12.36 -7.18
N THR A 288 -5.10 11.20 -7.19
CA THR A 288 -5.76 9.89 -7.21
C THR A 288 -5.55 9.13 -5.91
N LEU A 289 -6.61 8.44 -5.47
CA LEU A 289 -6.58 7.46 -4.39
C LEU A 289 -6.91 6.09 -4.97
N ARG A 290 -6.22 5.06 -4.52
CA ARG A 290 -6.41 3.68 -4.92
C ARG A 290 -6.32 2.76 -3.71
N PHE A 291 -7.20 1.75 -3.68
CA PHE A 291 -7.06 0.58 -2.82
C PHE A 291 -6.92 -0.66 -3.68
N ASP A 292 -5.88 -1.44 -3.42
CA ASP A 292 -5.65 -2.74 -4.03
C ASP A 292 -6.00 -3.84 -3.04
N VAL A 293 -6.76 -4.83 -3.50
CA VAL A 293 -7.15 -6.02 -2.72
C VAL A 293 -6.31 -7.19 -3.20
N PHE A 294 -5.63 -7.85 -2.28
CA PHE A 294 -4.86 -9.06 -2.53
C PHE A 294 -5.44 -10.22 -1.73
N GLY A 295 -5.40 -11.42 -2.28
CA GLY A 295 -5.96 -12.62 -1.66
C GLY A 295 -5.64 -13.89 -2.43
N ALA A 296 -6.45 -14.92 -2.22
CA ALA A 296 -6.39 -16.15 -3.02
C ALA A 296 -7.06 -15.97 -4.38
N ASN A 297 -6.62 -16.73 -5.37
CA ASN A 297 -7.35 -16.86 -6.60
C ASN A 297 -8.59 -17.76 -6.37
N THR A 298 -9.73 -17.14 -6.19
CA THR A 298 -11.01 -17.83 -5.98
C THR A 298 -11.68 -18.28 -7.29
N GLY A 299 -11.10 -17.97 -8.44
CA GLY A 299 -11.72 -18.17 -9.75
C GLY A 299 -12.99 -17.33 -9.96
N ARG A 300 -13.21 -16.30 -9.12
CA ARG A 300 -14.34 -15.37 -9.28
C ARG A 300 -14.12 -14.44 -10.45
N THR A 301 -15.17 -14.19 -11.20
CA THR A 301 -15.27 -13.11 -12.18
C THR A 301 -16.45 -12.22 -11.79
N VAL A 302 -16.22 -10.91 -11.80
CA VAL A 302 -17.21 -9.91 -11.38
C VAL A 302 -17.55 -9.04 -12.58
N ASN A 303 -18.83 -8.98 -12.91
CA ASN A 303 -19.36 -8.09 -13.95
C ASN A 303 -20.25 -7.04 -13.29
N ILE A 304 -19.93 -5.77 -13.49
CA ILE A 304 -20.65 -4.63 -12.95
C ILE A 304 -21.19 -3.83 -14.15
N SER A 305 -22.50 -3.58 -14.18
CA SER A 305 -23.12 -2.79 -15.24
C SER A 305 -22.71 -1.33 -15.17
N LYS A 306 -22.85 -0.62 -16.27
CA LYS A 306 -22.92 0.86 -16.22
C LYS A 306 -24.17 1.27 -15.41
N PRO A 307 -24.18 2.46 -14.78
CA PRO A 307 -25.36 3.01 -14.14
C PRO A 307 -26.51 3.19 -15.15
N VAL A 308 -27.69 2.74 -14.81
CA VAL A 308 -28.95 3.12 -15.46
C VAL A 308 -29.55 4.25 -14.64
N ILE A 309 -29.77 5.41 -15.25
CA ILE A 309 -30.19 6.63 -14.55
C ILE A 309 -31.60 6.97 -15.01
N THR A 310 -32.51 7.17 -14.02
CA THR A 310 -33.95 7.47 -14.23
C THR A 310 -34.39 8.56 -13.25
N ASP A 311 -35.68 8.89 -13.28
CA ASP A 311 -36.39 9.75 -12.32
C ASP A 311 -35.73 11.14 -12.13
N PHE A 312 -35.34 11.77 -13.22
CA PHE A 312 -34.71 13.09 -13.17
C PHE A 312 -35.67 14.14 -12.59
N LYS A 313 -35.14 14.93 -11.63
CA LYS A 313 -35.82 16.07 -11.04
C LYS A 313 -34.95 17.31 -11.19
N ALA A 314 -35.54 18.44 -11.50
CA ALA A 314 -34.81 19.71 -11.55
C ALA A 314 -34.07 19.97 -10.24
N PRO A 315 -32.96 20.72 -10.25
CA PRO A 315 -32.33 21.19 -9.00
C PRO A 315 -33.32 21.92 -8.12
N ALA A 316 -33.10 21.82 -6.80
CA ALA A 316 -33.88 22.57 -5.81
C ALA A 316 -33.54 24.09 -5.90
N ASP A 317 -34.34 24.89 -5.25
CA ASP A 317 -34.10 26.33 -5.11
C ASP A 317 -32.75 26.59 -4.42
N PRO A 318 -32.09 27.71 -4.73
CA PRO A 318 -30.85 28.09 -4.10
C PRO A 318 -30.99 28.28 -2.58
N SER A 319 -29.99 27.88 -1.82
CA SER A 319 -29.84 28.16 -0.40
C SER A 319 -28.69 29.15 -0.14
N TYR A 320 -28.78 29.83 0.98
CA TYR A 320 -27.85 30.88 1.37
C TYR A 320 -27.26 30.57 2.75
N THR A 321 -25.97 30.89 2.92
CA THR A 321 -25.25 30.71 4.19
C THR A 321 -24.37 31.93 4.47
N PRO A 322 -24.14 32.35 5.73
CA PRO A 322 -23.26 33.46 6.04
C PRO A 322 -21.81 33.21 5.56
N ASP A 323 -21.20 34.22 4.91
CA ASP A 323 -19.80 34.22 4.51
C ASP A 323 -19.22 35.64 4.67
N ASP A 324 -18.38 35.83 5.69
CA ASP A 324 -17.75 37.12 6.03
C ASP A 324 -16.85 37.67 4.89
N ARG A 325 -16.49 36.81 3.92
CA ARG A 325 -15.69 37.22 2.75
C ARG A 325 -16.51 37.86 1.66
N VAL A 326 -17.84 37.91 1.82
CA VAL A 326 -18.75 38.46 0.80
C VAL A 326 -19.20 39.84 1.23
N ALA A 327 -18.98 40.83 0.35
CA ALA A 327 -19.47 42.20 0.57
C ALA A 327 -21.00 42.26 0.62
N PRO A 328 -21.59 43.26 1.30
CA PRO A 328 -23.03 43.48 1.29
C PRO A 328 -23.63 43.49 -0.14
N GLY A 329 -24.71 42.76 -0.35
CA GLY A 329 -25.37 42.58 -1.64
C GLY A 329 -24.72 41.59 -2.59
N GLY A 330 -23.51 41.14 -2.29
CA GLY A 330 -22.78 40.14 -3.09
C GLY A 330 -23.24 38.71 -2.84
N ARG A 331 -22.73 37.79 -3.63
CA ARG A 331 -22.84 36.34 -3.37
C ARG A 331 -21.64 35.61 -3.95
N ARG A 332 -21.26 34.50 -3.34
CA ARG A 332 -20.19 33.61 -3.80
C ARG A 332 -20.74 32.18 -3.87
N LEU A 333 -20.64 31.54 -5.02
CA LEU A 333 -21.05 30.15 -5.17
C LEU A 333 -20.13 29.26 -4.31
N LEU A 334 -20.71 28.53 -3.37
CA LEU A 334 -20.04 27.58 -2.49
C LEU A 334 -20.21 26.13 -2.98
N ASP A 335 -21.41 25.83 -3.51
CA ASP A 335 -21.69 24.53 -4.10
C ASP A 335 -22.61 24.65 -5.30
N THR A 336 -22.42 23.76 -6.29
CA THR A 336 -23.14 23.79 -7.57
C THR A 336 -24.49 23.04 -7.47
N PRO A 337 -25.53 23.49 -8.18
CA PRO A 337 -26.80 22.78 -8.20
C PRO A 337 -26.67 21.42 -8.87
N MET A 338 -27.42 20.41 -8.39
CA MET A 338 -27.48 19.06 -8.91
C MET A 338 -28.91 18.59 -9.08
N GLN A 339 -29.19 17.92 -10.20
CA GLN A 339 -30.45 17.25 -10.44
C GLN A 339 -30.64 16.08 -9.47
N GLY A 340 -31.86 15.85 -9.03
CA GLY A 340 -32.26 14.60 -8.41
C GLY A 340 -32.39 13.50 -9.47
N MET A 341 -32.11 12.25 -9.09
CA MET A 341 -32.19 11.11 -9.98
C MET A 341 -32.13 9.78 -9.21
N THR A 342 -32.53 8.72 -9.86
CA THR A 342 -32.31 7.35 -9.40
C THR A 342 -31.22 6.70 -10.25
N SER A 343 -30.24 6.07 -9.63
CA SER A 343 -29.19 5.28 -10.31
C SER A 343 -29.29 3.82 -9.89
N VAL A 344 -29.23 2.92 -10.87
CA VAL A 344 -29.24 1.47 -10.65
C VAL A 344 -28.01 0.84 -11.30
N ILE A 345 -27.21 0.12 -10.53
CA ILE A 345 -26.05 -0.65 -10.98
C ILE A 345 -26.28 -2.11 -10.57
N THR A 346 -26.16 -3.05 -11.51
CA THR A 346 -26.22 -4.49 -11.23
C THR A 346 -24.83 -5.10 -11.24
N ARG A 347 -24.58 -6.00 -10.28
CA ARG A 347 -23.39 -6.81 -10.25
C ARG A 347 -23.75 -8.28 -10.34
N THR A 348 -22.98 -9.04 -11.15
CA THR A 348 -23.05 -10.50 -11.22
C THR A 348 -21.67 -11.05 -10.88
N VAL A 349 -21.62 -11.90 -9.86
CA VAL A 349 -20.40 -12.64 -9.46
C VAL A 349 -20.55 -14.09 -9.91
N LYS A 350 -19.56 -14.60 -10.62
CA LYS A 350 -19.49 -16.01 -11.04
C LYS A 350 -18.26 -16.66 -10.38
N ALA A 351 -18.39 -17.94 -10.05
CA ALA A 351 -17.27 -18.79 -9.63
C ALA A 351 -17.38 -20.12 -10.39
N GLY A 352 -16.28 -20.58 -11.00
CA GLY A 352 -16.30 -21.78 -11.84
C GLY A 352 -17.32 -21.69 -12.99
N GLY A 353 -17.57 -20.50 -13.55
CA GLY A 353 -18.53 -20.25 -14.61
C GLY A 353 -20.02 -20.14 -14.17
N LYS A 354 -20.34 -20.53 -12.93
CA LYS A 354 -21.70 -20.44 -12.38
C LYS A 354 -21.92 -19.13 -11.65
N VAL A 355 -23.13 -18.56 -11.75
CA VAL A 355 -23.51 -17.37 -10.96
C VAL A 355 -23.65 -17.78 -9.50
N VAL A 356 -22.85 -17.14 -8.63
CA VAL A 356 -22.88 -17.36 -7.17
C VAL A 356 -23.57 -16.21 -6.43
N SER A 357 -23.58 -15.02 -7.04
CA SER A 357 -24.30 -13.86 -6.49
C SER A 357 -24.73 -12.92 -7.61
N LYS A 358 -25.89 -12.31 -7.42
CA LYS A 358 -26.39 -11.20 -8.24
C LYS A 358 -27.02 -10.17 -7.29
N ASP A 359 -26.56 -8.96 -7.35
CA ASP A 359 -27.07 -7.86 -6.50
C ASP A 359 -27.22 -6.56 -7.29
N THR A 360 -27.91 -5.62 -6.69
CA THR A 360 -28.25 -4.33 -7.30
C THR A 360 -27.97 -3.21 -6.30
N LEU A 361 -27.16 -2.25 -6.72
CA LEU A 361 -27.01 -0.96 -6.03
C LEU A 361 -28.08 -0.02 -6.55
N LYS A 362 -29.05 0.33 -5.72
CA LYS A 362 -29.99 1.43 -5.97
C LYS A 362 -29.56 2.64 -5.17
N SER A 363 -29.45 3.79 -5.82
CA SER A 363 -29.12 5.07 -5.19
C SER A 363 -30.13 6.11 -5.63
N VAL A 364 -30.77 6.78 -4.66
CA VAL A 364 -31.80 7.80 -4.91
C VAL A 364 -31.28 9.15 -4.44
N TYR A 365 -30.99 10.03 -5.39
CA TYR A 365 -30.46 11.34 -5.14
C TYR A 365 -31.58 12.38 -5.11
N LYS A 366 -31.65 13.15 -4.04
CA LYS A 366 -32.54 14.31 -3.94
C LYS A 366 -31.98 15.45 -4.80
N PRO A 367 -32.82 16.32 -5.37
CA PRO A 367 -32.36 17.56 -5.96
C PRO A 367 -31.56 18.39 -4.96
N TRP A 368 -30.51 19.03 -5.42
CA TRP A 368 -29.66 19.93 -4.64
C TRP A 368 -29.64 21.31 -5.26
N GLY A 369 -29.94 22.35 -4.48
CA GLY A 369 -29.88 23.74 -4.93
C GLY A 369 -28.45 24.27 -4.94
N ALA A 370 -28.21 25.34 -5.68
CA ALA A 370 -26.98 26.09 -5.53
C ALA A 370 -26.84 26.60 -4.08
N VAL A 371 -25.66 26.47 -3.48
CA VAL A 371 -25.38 27.06 -2.16
C VAL A 371 -24.54 28.32 -2.36
N TYR A 372 -25.07 29.45 -1.94
CA TYR A 372 -24.37 30.73 -2.02
C TYR A 372 -23.95 31.22 -0.63
N GLY A 373 -22.68 31.58 -0.49
CA GLY A 373 -22.21 32.44 0.59
C GLY A 373 -22.67 33.87 0.35
N VAL A 374 -23.24 34.49 1.36
CA VAL A 374 -23.72 35.90 1.35
C VAL A 374 -23.20 36.61 2.59
N ASN A 375 -23.22 37.96 2.55
CA ASN A 375 -22.87 38.74 3.74
C ASN A 375 -23.72 38.33 4.93
N PRO A 376 -23.19 38.21 6.18
CA PRO A 376 -23.94 37.79 7.36
C PRO A 376 -25.20 38.65 7.68
N ARG A 377 -25.29 39.84 7.12
CA ARG A 377 -26.45 40.73 7.24
C ARG A 377 -27.40 40.69 6.02
N ASP A 378 -27.23 39.69 5.16
CA ASP A 378 -28.03 39.58 3.93
C ASP A 378 -29.45 39.10 4.24
N LYS A 379 -30.46 39.75 3.63
CA LYS A 379 -31.89 39.42 3.81
C LYS A 379 -32.25 38.00 3.36
N ARG A 380 -31.42 37.36 2.51
CA ARG A 380 -31.65 35.99 2.04
C ARG A 380 -31.33 34.91 3.08
N LEU A 381 -30.80 35.29 4.24
CA LEU A 381 -30.51 34.36 5.35
C LEU A 381 -31.73 34.14 6.29
N ASN A 382 -32.78 34.91 6.11
CA ASN A 382 -34.04 34.86 6.93
C ASN A 382 -35.11 34.03 6.21
#